data_c206b0cae97a9b4e3c461a1740620111
#
_entry.id   c206b0cae97a9b4e3c461a1740620111
#
_cell.length_a   1.000
_cell.length_b   1.000
_cell.length_c   1.000
_cell.angle_alpha   90.00
_cell.angle_beta   90.00
_cell.angle_gamma   90.00
#
_symmetry.space_group_name_H-M   'P 1'
#
loop_
_entity.id
_entity.type
_entity.pdbx_description
1 polymer ?
#
loop_
_entity_poly.entity_id
_entity_poly.type
_entity_poly.pdbx_seq_one_letter_code
_entity_poly.pdbx_strand_id
1 'polypeptide(L)'
;LSVYKTGDTLGTIGLLSGNIIVSLLIKGSTLAFHFFLYQFKLFDLISIIPIWMHWVLTFIFIDFIYYFYHRISHRSRFLWAVHMSHHSSEEMNFAVAFRQAWLGPISKIPFFMVLPLIGFDPLIVAVAGVLSTLWGIFGHTQIVKKLGPIEWIFVTPSHHRVHHGSNETYIDKNYGNFLIIWDKFFGTFEAETEKVKYGLVKNVNTFNPIKITFMGWQEIYRDIKNSRSRKEAIG
;
A
#
# COMPACT_ATOMS: atom_id res chain seq x y z
N LEU A 1 -28.33 3.84 3.82
CA LEU A 1 -26.97 4.23 4.15
C LEU A 1 -26.17 4.34 2.86
N SER A 2 -26.01 5.56 2.33
CA SER A 2 -25.11 5.80 1.21
C SER A 2 -23.68 5.75 1.74
N VAL A 3 -22.98 4.66 1.47
CA VAL A 3 -21.52 4.52 1.74
C VAL A 3 -20.68 5.08 0.58
N TYR A 4 -21.30 5.76 -0.38
CA TYR A 4 -20.65 6.37 -1.52
C TYR A 4 -21.05 7.84 -1.61
N LYS A 5 -20.09 8.75 -1.49
CA LYS A 5 -20.25 10.19 -1.76
C LYS A 5 -19.76 10.48 -3.18
N THR A 6 -20.56 11.14 -3.99
CA THR A 6 -20.22 11.44 -5.38
C THR A 6 -18.90 12.19 -5.53
N GLY A 7 -18.66 13.23 -4.71
CA GLY A 7 -17.42 13.99 -4.76
C GLY A 7 -16.17 13.13 -4.44
N ASP A 8 -16.26 12.27 -3.43
CA ASP A 8 -15.17 11.36 -3.06
C ASP A 8 -14.91 10.32 -4.15
N THR A 9 -15.98 9.76 -4.75
CA THR A 9 -15.87 8.80 -5.86
C THR A 9 -15.22 9.44 -7.09
N LEU A 10 -15.60 10.67 -7.45
CA LEU A 10 -15.00 11.42 -8.56
C LEU A 10 -13.52 11.74 -8.28
N GLY A 11 -13.18 12.13 -7.05
CA GLY A 11 -11.79 12.30 -6.63
C GLY A 11 -10.99 11.02 -6.75
N THR A 12 -11.58 9.88 -6.39
CA THR A 12 -10.98 8.54 -6.55
C THR A 12 -10.73 8.20 -8.01
N ILE A 13 -11.69 8.47 -8.91
CA ILE A 13 -11.50 8.25 -10.36
C ILE A 13 -10.33 9.07 -10.89
N GLY A 14 -10.19 10.33 -10.47
CA GLY A 14 -9.05 11.16 -10.86
C GLY A 14 -7.70 10.64 -10.35
N LEU A 15 -7.66 10.13 -9.10
CA LEU A 15 -6.47 9.49 -8.55
C LEU A 15 -6.13 8.20 -9.30
N LEU A 16 -7.11 7.34 -9.56
CA LEU A 16 -6.94 6.12 -10.34
C LEU A 16 -6.42 6.41 -11.75
N SER A 17 -7.00 7.39 -12.43
CA SER A 17 -6.59 7.76 -13.79
C SER A 17 -5.12 8.17 -13.87
N GLY A 18 -4.66 9.03 -12.96
CA GLY A 18 -3.26 9.41 -12.90
C GLY A 18 -2.34 8.24 -12.53
N ASN A 19 -2.76 7.37 -11.61
CA ASN A 19 -2.01 6.15 -11.28
C ASN A 19 -1.88 5.21 -12.48
N ILE A 20 -2.95 5.02 -13.25
CA ILE A 20 -2.93 4.20 -14.48
C ILE A 20 -1.97 4.81 -15.50
N ILE A 21 -2.02 6.12 -15.75
CA ILE A 21 -1.11 6.80 -16.69
C ILE A 21 0.35 6.56 -16.28
N VAL A 22 0.70 6.84 -15.02
CA VAL A 22 2.06 6.61 -14.52
C VAL A 22 2.43 5.12 -14.63
N SER A 23 1.53 4.22 -14.27
CA SER A 23 1.76 2.77 -14.37
C SER A 23 2.05 2.35 -15.80
N LEU A 24 1.28 2.82 -16.79
CA LEU A 24 1.49 2.49 -18.21
C LEU A 24 2.84 3.00 -18.71
N LEU A 25 3.27 4.19 -18.28
CA LEU A 25 4.55 4.77 -18.67
C LEU A 25 5.75 3.98 -18.13
N ILE A 26 5.63 3.38 -16.92
CA ILE A 26 6.79 2.76 -16.26
C ILE A 26 6.76 1.23 -16.22
N LYS A 27 5.62 0.56 -16.42
CA LYS A 27 5.52 -0.91 -16.28
C LYS A 27 6.48 -1.68 -17.17
N GLY A 28 6.61 -1.27 -18.43
CA GLY A 28 7.53 -1.92 -19.37
C GLY A 28 8.98 -1.80 -18.90
N SER A 29 9.41 -0.60 -18.54
CA SER A 29 10.77 -0.36 -18.04
C SER A 29 11.02 -1.03 -16.67
N THR A 30 10.02 -1.07 -15.80
CA THR A 30 10.13 -1.76 -14.51
C THR A 30 10.30 -3.27 -14.71
N LEU A 31 9.53 -3.88 -15.61
CA LEU A 31 9.65 -5.30 -15.91
C LEU A 31 11.00 -5.60 -16.58
N ALA A 32 11.43 -4.79 -17.55
CA ALA A 32 12.74 -4.91 -18.16
C ALA A 32 13.88 -4.77 -17.14
N PHE A 33 13.74 -3.86 -16.18
CA PHE A 33 14.69 -3.70 -15.08
C PHE A 33 14.71 -4.93 -14.16
N HIS A 34 13.57 -5.54 -13.87
CA HIS A 34 13.52 -6.80 -13.10
C HIS A 34 14.21 -7.94 -13.84
N PHE A 35 14.02 -8.06 -15.17
CA PHE A 35 14.77 -9.04 -15.97
C PHE A 35 16.28 -8.77 -16.01
N PHE A 36 16.66 -7.50 -16.08
CA PHE A 36 18.08 -7.12 -15.95
C PHE A 36 18.66 -7.54 -14.60
N LEU A 37 17.98 -7.25 -13.51
CA LEU A 37 18.43 -7.66 -12.16
C LEU A 37 18.45 -9.17 -11.99
N TYR A 38 17.52 -9.90 -12.61
CA TYR A 38 17.45 -11.34 -12.56
C TYR A 38 18.68 -12.03 -13.17
N GLN A 39 19.43 -11.37 -14.04
CA GLN A 39 20.71 -11.87 -14.56
C GLN A 39 21.78 -11.98 -13.46
N PHE A 40 21.64 -11.22 -12.37
CA PHE A 40 22.51 -11.19 -11.21
C PHE A 40 21.92 -11.95 -10.02
N LYS A 41 20.99 -12.87 -10.26
CA LYS A 41 20.32 -13.64 -9.21
C LYS A 41 21.30 -14.43 -8.36
N LEU A 42 21.06 -14.41 -7.04
CA LEU A 42 21.86 -15.16 -6.06
C LEU A 42 21.59 -16.66 -6.12
N PHE A 43 20.34 -17.05 -6.40
CA PHE A 43 19.90 -18.44 -6.47
C PHE A 43 19.13 -18.70 -7.77
N ASP A 44 19.35 -19.86 -8.38
CA ASP A 44 18.56 -20.31 -9.53
C ASP A 44 17.32 -21.08 -9.06
N LEU A 45 16.37 -20.35 -8.44
CA LEU A 45 15.22 -20.96 -7.78
C LEU A 45 14.38 -21.83 -8.71
N ILE A 46 14.29 -21.48 -10.02
CA ILE A 46 13.54 -22.29 -10.99
C ILE A 46 14.15 -23.71 -11.13
N SER A 47 15.47 -23.83 -11.02
CA SER A 47 16.17 -25.13 -11.11
C SER A 47 16.22 -25.89 -9.78
N ILE A 48 16.09 -25.18 -8.65
CA ILE A 48 16.28 -25.75 -7.30
C ILE A 48 14.96 -26.25 -6.71
N ILE A 49 13.83 -25.58 -6.98
CA ILE A 49 12.53 -25.90 -6.37
C ILE A 49 11.46 -26.16 -7.44
N PRO A 50 10.45 -27.00 -7.14
CA PRO A 50 9.30 -27.20 -8.03
C PRO A 50 8.57 -25.90 -8.31
N ILE A 51 8.01 -25.76 -9.53
CA ILE A 51 7.34 -24.53 -9.98
C ILE A 51 6.20 -24.08 -9.05
N TRP A 52 5.42 -25.00 -8.49
CA TRP A 52 4.35 -24.66 -7.55
C TRP A 52 4.90 -24.02 -6.25
N MET A 53 6.05 -24.50 -5.76
CA MET A 53 6.71 -23.94 -4.58
C MET A 53 7.29 -22.56 -4.90
N HIS A 54 7.82 -22.36 -6.11
CA HIS A 54 8.27 -21.05 -6.58
C HIS A 54 7.11 -20.02 -6.52
N TRP A 55 5.90 -20.37 -7.00
CA TRP A 55 4.72 -19.52 -6.90
C TRP A 55 4.36 -19.18 -5.45
N VAL A 56 4.30 -20.18 -4.58
CA VAL A 56 3.94 -19.99 -3.16
C VAL A 56 4.95 -19.10 -2.46
N LEU A 57 6.25 -19.38 -2.62
CA LEU A 57 7.30 -18.57 -2.02
C LEU A 57 7.31 -17.14 -2.58
N THR A 58 7.16 -16.96 -3.90
CA THR A 58 7.07 -15.64 -4.50
C THR A 58 5.93 -14.84 -3.87
N PHE A 59 4.75 -15.43 -3.72
CA PHE A 59 3.59 -14.76 -3.13
C PHE A 59 3.84 -14.37 -1.66
N ILE A 60 4.41 -15.27 -0.86
CA ILE A 60 4.76 -15.02 0.54
C ILE A 60 5.82 -13.89 0.64
N PHE A 61 6.85 -13.91 -0.21
CA PHE A 61 7.88 -12.87 -0.19
C PHE A 61 7.36 -11.50 -0.68
N ILE A 62 6.46 -11.48 -1.67
CA ILE A 62 5.77 -10.26 -2.09
C ILE A 62 5.00 -9.65 -0.91
N ASP A 63 4.25 -10.49 -0.18
CA ASP A 63 3.45 -10.04 0.94
C ASP A 63 4.32 -9.53 2.10
N PHE A 64 5.43 -10.23 2.37
CA PHE A 64 6.44 -9.81 3.35
C PHE A 64 7.08 -8.45 3.00
N ILE A 65 7.50 -8.27 1.75
CA ILE A 65 8.08 -7.01 1.29
C ILE A 65 7.03 -5.91 1.30
N TYR A 66 5.80 -6.22 0.92
CA TYR A 66 4.68 -5.27 0.98
C TYR A 66 4.45 -4.78 2.40
N TYR A 67 4.49 -5.65 3.42
CA TYR A 67 4.38 -5.26 4.82
C TYR A 67 5.42 -4.17 5.18
N PHE A 68 6.69 -4.37 4.83
CA PHE A 68 7.74 -3.36 5.11
C PHE A 68 7.57 -2.10 4.29
N TYR A 69 7.27 -2.21 2.99
CA TYR A 69 6.96 -1.06 2.15
C TYR A 69 5.83 -0.23 2.77
N HIS A 70 4.76 -0.88 3.17
CA HIS A 70 3.56 -0.24 3.71
C HIS A 70 3.85 0.42 5.07
N ARG A 71 4.51 -0.30 5.98
CA ARG A 71 4.94 0.21 7.27
C ARG A 71 5.86 1.43 7.12
N ILE A 72 6.85 1.37 6.23
CA ILE A 72 7.76 2.49 5.97
C ILE A 72 7.01 3.64 5.30
N SER A 73 6.01 3.37 4.47
CA SER A 73 5.17 4.40 3.85
C SER A 73 4.36 5.20 4.87
N HIS A 74 4.00 4.61 6.00
CA HIS A 74 3.38 5.33 7.12
C HIS A 74 4.39 6.07 8.01
N ARG A 75 5.61 5.55 8.14
CA ARG A 75 6.63 6.07 9.08
C ARG A 75 7.61 7.06 8.43
N SER A 76 7.78 7.02 7.13
CA SER A 76 8.62 7.95 6.39
C SER A 76 7.78 9.09 5.83
N ARG A 77 8.10 10.31 6.21
CA ARG A 77 7.41 11.51 5.75
C ARG A 77 7.35 11.62 4.21
N PHE A 78 8.43 11.22 3.53
CA PHE A 78 8.50 11.21 2.07
C PHE A 78 7.54 10.18 1.44
N LEU A 79 7.54 8.94 1.95
CA LEU A 79 6.65 7.90 1.44
C LEU A 79 5.20 8.11 1.89
N TRP A 80 4.98 8.71 3.06
CA TRP A 80 3.66 9.13 3.48
C TRP A 80 3.06 10.18 2.55
N ALA A 81 3.85 11.15 2.05
CA ALA A 81 3.39 12.12 1.06
C ALA A 81 2.88 11.48 -0.24
N VAL A 82 3.36 10.27 -0.56
CA VAL A 82 2.79 9.44 -1.64
C VAL A 82 1.54 8.70 -1.15
N HIS A 83 1.62 8.03 0.01
CA HIS A 83 0.61 7.05 0.46
C HIS A 83 -0.65 7.70 1.07
N MET A 84 -0.53 8.89 1.66
CA MET A 84 -1.64 9.59 2.33
C MET A 84 -2.87 9.82 1.44
N SER A 85 -2.70 9.89 0.11
CA SER A 85 -3.82 10.01 -0.81
C SER A 85 -4.76 8.82 -0.74
N HIS A 86 -4.24 7.61 -0.46
CA HIS A 86 -5.01 6.39 -0.24
C HIS A 86 -5.87 6.49 1.04
N HIS A 87 -5.33 7.05 2.12
CA HIS A 87 -6.02 7.24 3.40
C HIS A 87 -6.90 8.49 3.47
N SER A 88 -6.92 9.33 2.43
CA SER A 88 -7.58 10.65 2.46
C SER A 88 -9.11 10.60 2.30
N SER A 89 -9.71 9.44 2.08
CA SER A 89 -11.17 9.28 2.05
C SER A 89 -11.75 9.12 3.45
N GLU A 90 -12.85 9.83 3.73
CA GLU A 90 -13.66 9.63 4.94
C GLU A 90 -14.69 8.50 4.78
N GLU A 91 -14.64 7.79 3.67
CA GLU A 91 -15.47 6.64 3.37
C GLU A 91 -14.63 5.36 3.36
N MET A 92 -15.28 4.21 3.53
CA MET A 92 -14.67 2.89 3.39
C MET A 92 -15.57 2.02 2.54
N ASN A 93 -15.22 1.91 1.27
CA ASN A 93 -15.97 1.16 0.26
C ASN A 93 -15.03 0.74 -0.89
N PHE A 94 -15.52 -0.07 -1.82
CA PHE A 94 -14.68 -0.56 -2.93
C PHE A 94 -14.12 0.55 -3.83
N ALA A 95 -14.75 1.72 -3.92
CA ALA A 95 -14.14 2.83 -4.66
C ALA A 95 -12.83 3.28 -4.00
N VAL A 96 -12.74 3.27 -2.67
CA VAL A 96 -11.52 3.65 -1.94
C VAL A 96 -10.35 2.71 -2.25
N ALA A 97 -10.60 1.44 -2.54
CA ALA A 97 -9.55 0.52 -3.01
C ALA A 97 -8.82 1.03 -4.26
N PHE A 98 -9.53 1.75 -5.12
CA PHE A 98 -9.00 2.36 -6.34
C PHE A 98 -8.45 3.77 -6.14
N ARG A 99 -8.46 4.30 -4.90
CA ARG A 99 -7.87 5.58 -4.54
C ARG A 99 -6.35 5.45 -4.44
N GLN A 100 -5.69 5.32 -5.59
CA GLN A 100 -4.27 5.00 -5.68
C GLN A 100 -3.43 6.25 -5.93
N ALA A 101 -2.33 6.38 -5.18
CA ALA A 101 -1.37 7.46 -5.35
C ALA A 101 -0.72 7.43 -6.75
N TRP A 102 -0.58 8.60 -7.40
CA TRP A 102 0.05 8.69 -8.72
C TRP A 102 1.50 8.21 -8.71
N LEU A 103 2.24 8.50 -7.66
CA LEU A 103 3.63 8.08 -7.52
C LEU A 103 3.80 6.71 -6.85
N GLY A 104 2.70 6.05 -6.46
CA GLY A 104 2.71 4.73 -5.84
C GLY A 104 3.47 3.66 -6.64
N PRO A 105 3.27 3.54 -7.95
CA PRO A 105 4.01 2.57 -8.78
C PRO A 105 5.53 2.77 -8.72
N ILE A 106 5.99 4.03 -8.70
CA ILE A 106 7.42 4.37 -8.64
C ILE A 106 7.99 4.06 -7.25
N SER A 107 7.29 4.44 -6.19
CA SER A 107 7.74 4.26 -4.80
C SER A 107 7.93 2.80 -4.39
N LYS A 108 7.28 1.85 -5.08
CA LYS A 108 7.39 0.41 -4.83
C LYS A 108 8.68 -0.20 -5.42
N ILE A 109 9.23 0.38 -6.49
CA ILE A 109 10.37 -0.21 -7.23
C ILE A 109 11.54 -0.58 -6.31
N PRO A 110 12.05 0.31 -5.43
CA PRO A 110 13.21 0.00 -4.59
C PRO A 110 13.00 -1.19 -3.65
N PHE A 111 11.77 -1.47 -3.26
CA PHE A 111 11.43 -2.57 -2.36
C PHE A 111 11.33 -3.90 -3.11
N PHE A 112 10.66 -3.90 -4.26
CA PHE A 112 10.38 -5.13 -4.99
C PHE A 112 11.53 -5.59 -5.90
N MET A 113 12.51 -4.72 -6.18
CA MET A 113 13.71 -5.09 -6.96
C MET A 113 14.58 -6.16 -6.30
N VAL A 114 14.44 -6.39 -5.01
CA VAL A 114 15.17 -7.44 -4.29
C VAL A 114 14.73 -8.84 -4.71
N LEU A 115 13.49 -9.02 -5.15
CA LEU A 115 12.95 -10.33 -5.54
C LEU A 115 13.70 -10.97 -6.71
N PRO A 116 13.89 -10.31 -7.87
CA PRO A 116 14.69 -10.88 -8.94
C PRO A 116 16.16 -11.10 -8.54
N LEU A 117 16.74 -10.29 -7.67
CA LEU A 117 18.10 -10.49 -7.15
C LEU A 117 18.22 -11.75 -6.28
N ILE A 118 17.20 -12.08 -5.49
CA ILE A 118 17.16 -13.35 -4.75
C ILE A 118 17.06 -14.53 -5.72
N GLY A 119 16.38 -14.40 -6.84
CA GLY A 119 16.18 -15.44 -7.85
C GLY A 119 14.73 -15.76 -8.15
N PHE A 120 13.78 -14.91 -7.71
CA PHE A 120 12.39 -15.04 -8.10
C PHE A 120 12.20 -14.57 -9.54
N ASP A 121 11.53 -15.40 -10.35
CA ASP A 121 11.26 -15.11 -11.75
C ASP A 121 10.42 -13.83 -11.92
N PRO A 122 10.84 -12.87 -12.76
CA PRO A 122 10.17 -11.59 -12.92
C PRO A 122 8.70 -11.67 -13.38
N LEU A 123 8.34 -12.68 -14.21
CA LEU A 123 6.96 -12.86 -14.65
C LEU A 123 6.10 -13.40 -13.50
N ILE A 124 6.61 -14.37 -12.74
CA ILE A 124 5.92 -14.90 -11.57
C ILE A 124 5.72 -13.78 -10.54
N VAL A 125 6.75 -12.96 -10.30
CA VAL A 125 6.64 -11.76 -9.42
C VAL A 125 5.57 -10.80 -9.92
N ALA A 126 5.53 -10.52 -11.22
CA ALA A 126 4.53 -9.60 -11.79
C ALA A 126 3.10 -10.13 -11.62
N VAL A 127 2.85 -11.42 -11.93
CA VAL A 127 1.53 -12.03 -11.81
C VAL A 127 1.11 -12.18 -10.34
N ALA A 128 2.00 -12.64 -9.48
CA ALA A 128 1.72 -12.75 -8.04
C ALA A 128 1.44 -11.37 -7.41
N GLY A 129 2.12 -10.31 -7.87
CA GLY A 129 1.83 -8.93 -7.48
C GLY A 129 0.44 -8.45 -7.87
N VAL A 130 -0.06 -8.86 -9.03
CA VAL A 130 -1.46 -8.59 -9.44
C VAL A 130 -2.43 -9.32 -8.51
N LEU A 131 -2.22 -10.60 -8.24
CA LEU A 131 -3.07 -11.39 -7.32
C LEU A 131 -3.09 -10.78 -5.91
N SER A 132 -1.93 -10.36 -5.39
CA SER A 132 -1.82 -9.65 -4.11
C SER A 132 -2.63 -8.34 -4.12
N THR A 133 -2.58 -7.57 -5.21
CA THR A 133 -3.37 -6.33 -5.34
C THR A 133 -4.88 -6.62 -5.35
N LEU A 134 -5.31 -7.66 -6.04
CA LEU A 134 -6.73 -8.08 -6.06
C LEU A 134 -7.22 -8.43 -4.66
N TRP A 135 -6.41 -9.14 -3.87
CA TRP A 135 -6.75 -9.43 -2.47
C TRP A 135 -6.95 -8.14 -1.66
N GLY A 136 -6.04 -7.17 -1.79
CA GLY A 136 -6.13 -5.90 -1.08
C GLY A 136 -7.42 -5.11 -1.38
N ILE A 137 -8.00 -5.26 -2.59
CA ILE A 137 -9.28 -4.62 -2.94
C ILE A 137 -10.41 -5.12 -2.03
N PHE A 138 -10.48 -6.43 -1.73
CA PHE A 138 -11.52 -7.01 -0.88
C PHE A 138 -11.50 -6.49 0.56
N GLY A 139 -10.38 -5.96 1.04
CA GLY A 139 -10.28 -5.31 2.35
C GLY A 139 -11.16 -4.07 2.49
N HIS A 140 -11.46 -3.36 1.41
CA HIS A 140 -12.11 -2.05 1.43
C HIS A 140 -13.64 -2.15 1.48
N THR A 141 -14.18 -2.64 2.58
CA THR A 141 -15.64 -2.72 2.78
C THR A 141 -16.05 -2.61 4.24
N GLN A 142 -17.19 -1.97 4.48
CA GLN A 142 -17.87 -1.93 5.78
C GLN A 142 -18.94 -3.02 5.94
N ILE A 143 -19.29 -3.72 4.85
CA ILE A 143 -20.39 -4.69 4.85
C ILE A 143 -19.95 -6.00 5.51
N VAL A 144 -18.73 -6.47 5.17
CA VAL A 144 -18.18 -7.71 5.72
C VAL A 144 -17.67 -7.42 7.14
N LYS A 145 -18.26 -8.10 8.11
CA LYS A 145 -17.86 -8.04 9.52
C LYS A 145 -16.66 -8.95 9.79
N LYS A 146 -16.38 -9.27 11.05
CA LYS A 146 -15.33 -10.20 11.42
C LYS A 146 -15.60 -11.59 10.86
N LEU A 147 -14.56 -12.23 10.34
CA LEU A 147 -14.62 -13.54 9.68
C LEU A 147 -14.19 -14.71 10.60
N GLY A 148 -14.03 -14.45 11.90
CA GLY A 148 -13.71 -15.47 12.90
C GLY A 148 -12.28 -16.03 12.75
N PRO A 149 -12.08 -17.38 12.82
CA PRO A 149 -10.73 -17.96 12.87
C PRO A 149 -9.81 -17.64 11.68
N ILE A 150 -10.38 -17.30 10.52
CA ILE A 150 -9.63 -16.91 9.32
C ILE A 150 -8.76 -15.65 9.60
N GLU A 151 -9.20 -14.79 10.50
CA GLU A 151 -8.51 -13.57 10.94
C GLU A 151 -7.24 -13.84 11.75
N TRP A 152 -6.98 -15.08 12.11
CA TRP A 152 -5.74 -15.42 12.78
C TRP A 152 -4.54 -15.42 11.84
N ILE A 153 -4.79 -15.68 10.56
CA ILE A 153 -3.75 -15.86 9.54
C ILE A 153 -3.85 -14.78 8.47
N PHE A 154 -5.07 -14.46 8.00
CA PHE A 154 -5.27 -13.59 6.85
C PHE A 154 -5.71 -12.18 7.24
N VAL A 155 -5.29 -11.20 6.47
CA VAL A 155 -5.85 -9.84 6.54
C VAL A 155 -7.28 -9.87 5.99
N THR A 156 -8.21 -9.38 6.78
CA THR A 156 -9.65 -9.33 6.46
C THR A 156 -10.12 -7.88 6.38
N PRO A 157 -11.35 -7.63 5.92
CA PRO A 157 -11.92 -6.27 5.96
C PRO A 157 -11.91 -5.63 7.35
N SER A 158 -12.05 -6.41 8.43
CA SER A 158 -11.95 -5.92 9.80
C SER A 158 -10.55 -5.35 10.09
N HIS A 159 -9.48 -6.07 9.72
CA HIS A 159 -8.11 -5.59 9.90
C HIS A 159 -7.81 -4.37 9.04
N HIS A 160 -8.32 -4.35 7.81
CA HIS A 160 -8.08 -3.26 6.88
C HIS A 160 -8.84 -1.98 7.24
N ARG A 161 -10.04 -2.11 7.85
CA ARG A 161 -10.74 -0.96 8.45
C ARG A 161 -9.94 -0.31 9.57
N VAL A 162 -9.36 -1.11 10.47
CA VAL A 162 -8.45 -0.61 11.52
C VAL A 162 -7.28 0.14 10.89
N HIS A 163 -6.66 -0.42 9.84
CA HIS A 163 -5.56 0.22 9.12
C HIS A 163 -5.94 1.60 8.55
N HIS A 164 -7.15 1.74 8.00
CA HIS A 164 -7.66 3.02 7.50
C HIS A 164 -8.24 3.93 8.60
N GLY A 165 -8.20 3.50 9.86
CA GLY A 165 -8.74 4.24 10.99
C GLY A 165 -7.86 5.41 11.42
N SER A 166 -8.47 6.58 11.66
CA SER A 166 -7.84 7.74 12.30
C SER A 166 -8.06 7.80 13.81
N ASN A 167 -8.63 6.75 14.41
CA ASN A 167 -8.70 6.58 15.86
C ASN A 167 -7.28 6.47 16.43
N GLU A 168 -7.02 7.04 17.61
CA GLU A 168 -5.66 7.00 18.21
C GLU A 168 -5.11 5.59 18.38
N THR A 169 -5.96 4.62 18.74
CA THR A 169 -5.63 3.21 18.88
C THR A 169 -5.30 2.51 17.57
N TYR A 170 -5.77 3.05 16.44
CA TYR A 170 -5.66 2.44 15.11
C TYR A 170 -4.55 3.04 14.25
N ILE A 171 -4.02 4.20 14.65
CA ILE A 171 -2.92 4.83 13.91
C ILE A 171 -1.71 3.90 13.88
N ASP A 172 -1.12 3.73 12.69
CA ASP A 172 0.08 2.92 12.47
C ASP A 172 -0.10 1.43 12.82
N LYS A 173 -1.29 0.86 12.53
CA LYS A 173 -1.61 -0.55 12.74
C LYS A 173 -1.98 -1.29 11.45
N ASN A 174 -1.83 -2.62 11.46
CA ASN A 174 -2.29 -3.58 10.45
C ASN A 174 -1.79 -3.26 9.03
N TYR A 175 -0.48 -3.29 8.81
CA TYR A 175 0.16 -2.99 7.52
C TYR A 175 0.13 -4.15 6.51
N GLY A 176 -0.18 -5.37 6.95
CA GLY A 176 -0.25 -6.56 6.09
C GLY A 176 -1.26 -6.39 4.95
N ASN A 177 -1.01 -7.06 3.81
CA ASN A 177 -1.96 -7.11 2.71
C ASN A 177 -2.72 -8.44 2.67
N PHE A 178 -2.00 -9.57 2.73
CA PHE A 178 -2.60 -10.90 2.68
C PHE A 178 -2.51 -11.61 4.03
N LEU A 179 -1.33 -11.64 4.66
CA LEU A 179 -1.10 -12.32 5.93
C LEU A 179 -0.99 -11.31 7.09
N ILE A 180 -1.88 -11.44 8.08
CA ILE A 180 -1.84 -10.64 9.31
C ILE A 180 -0.72 -11.09 10.27
N ILE A 181 -0.10 -12.21 9.98
CA ILE A 181 0.99 -12.76 10.80
C ILE A 181 2.18 -11.81 10.91
N TRP A 182 2.44 -11.01 9.88
CA TRP A 182 3.52 -10.01 9.91
C TRP A 182 3.25 -8.94 10.96
N ASP A 183 2.01 -8.44 11.02
CA ASP A 183 1.62 -7.46 12.03
C ASP A 183 1.72 -8.02 13.44
N LYS A 184 1.32 -9.27 13.64
CA LYS A 184 1.45 -9.95 14.93
C LYS A 184 2.92 -10.15 15.32
N PHE A 185 3.74 -10.57 14.38
CA PHE A 185 5.17 -10.84 14.62
C PHE A 185 5.96 -9.55 14.94
N PHE A 186 5.65 -8.45 14.24
CA PHE A 186 6.34 -7.16 14.41
C PHE A 186 5.62 -6.18 15.35
N GLY A 187 4.57 -6.60 16.06
CA GLY A 187 3.89 -5.81 17.09
C GLY A 187 3.05 -4.65 16.57
N THR A 188 2.61 -4.72 15.30
CA THR A 188 1.75 -3.69 14.68
C THR A 188 0.29 -4.14 14.55
N PHE A 189 -0.05 -5.31 15.06
CA PHE A 189 -1.42 -5.80 15.05
C PHE A 189 -2.32 -5.05 16.02
N GLU A 190 -3.55 -4.71 15.57
CA GLU A 190 -4.64 -4.20 16.39
C GLU A 190 -5.97 -4.77 15.90
N ALA A 191 -6.82 -5.20 16.85
CA ALA A 191 -8.15 -5.71 16.54
C ALA A 191 -9.16 -4.56 16.40
N GLU A 192 -10.18 -4.75 15.54
CA GLU A 192 -11.31 -3.80 15.46
C GLU A 192 -12.19 -3.93 16.74
N THR A 193 -12.06 -2.98 17.66
CA THR A 193 -12.77 -2.99 18.95
C THR A 193 -13.76 -1.85 19.07
N GLU A 194 -13.58 -0.76 18.31
CA GLU A 194 -14.45 0.41 18.32
C GLU A 194 -14.85 0.83 16.91
N LYS A 195 -15.81 1.74 16.80
CA LYS A 195 -16.24 2.28 15.51
C LYS A 195 -15.11 3.05 14.86
N VAL A 196 -14.73 2.62 13.65
CA VAL A 196 -13.65 3.24 12.90
C VAL A 196 -14.07 4.61 12.38
N LYS A 197 -13.20 5.59 12.58
CA LYS A 197 -13.25 6.91 11.95
C LYS A 197 -12.29 6.90 10.77
N TYR A 198 -12.79 7.18 9.56
CA TYR A 198 -11.96 7.18 8.36
C TYR A 198 -11.47 8.58 8.00
N GLY A 199 -10.44 8.63 7.16
CA GLY A 199 -9.78 9.86 6.75
C GLY A 199 -8.47 10.09 7.49
N LEU A 200 -7.80 11.18 7.15
CA LEU A 200 -6.58 11.59 7.82
C LEU A 200 -6.90 12.25 9.17
N VAL A 201 -5.96 12.24 10.11
CA VAL A 201 -6.07 12.99 11.38
C VAL A 201 -6.36 14.47 11.10
N LYS A 202 -5.73 15.03 10.06
CA LYS A 202 -6.06 16.33 9.49
C LYS A 202 -6.53 16.14 8.06
N ASN A 203 -7.85 16.17 7.85
CA ASN A 203 -8.46 15.90 6.56
C ASN A 203 -8.09 16.91 5.48
N VAL A 204 -8.06 16.44 4.23
CA VAL A 204 -7.72 17.23 3.04
C VAL A 204 -8.78 18.26 2.66
N ASN A 205 -10.04 18.09 3.11
CA ASN A 205 -11.18 18.95 2.82
C ASN A 205 -11.35 19.29 1.32
N THR A 206 -11.02 18.37 0.43
CA THR A 206 -11.14 18.51 -1.01
C THR A 206 -11.25 17.17 -1.70
N PHE A 207 -11.95 17.14 -2.84
CA PHE A 207 -12.02 15.99 -3.74
C PHE A 207 -11.14 16.16 -4.99
N ASN A 208 -10.39 17.27 -5.10
CA ASN A 208 -9.52 17.52 -6.24
C ASN A 208 -8.31 16.56 -6.22
N PRO A 209 -8.17 15.65 -7.21
CA PRO A 209 -7.12 14.62 -7.20
C PRO A 209 -5.70 15.20 -7.28
N ILE A 210 -5.52 16.34 -7.95
CA ILE A 210 -4.21 17.01 -8.03
C ILE A 210 -3.81 17.55 -6.64
N LYS A 211 -4.75 18.23 -5.96
CA LYS A 211 -4.48 18.74 -4.61
C LYS A 211 -4.17 17.61 -3.64
N ILE A 212 -4.95 16.52 -3.68
CA ILE A 212 -4.74 15.35 -2.82
C ILE A 212 -3.36 14.72 -3.09
N THR A 213 -2.98 14.54 -4.36
CA THR A 213 -1.69 13.94 -4.74
C THR A 213 -0.49 14.75 -4.24
N PHE A 214 -0.57 16.09 -4.28
CA PHE A 214 0.58 16.95 -4.00
C PHE A 214 0.55 17.61 -2.62
N MET A 215 -0.47 17.40 -1.80
CA MET A 215 -0.61 18.08 -0.51
C MET A 215 0.54 17.74 0.45
N GLY A 216 0.88 16.47 0.61
CA GLY A 216 1.99 16.06 1.48
C GLY A 216 3.34 16.62 1.01
N TRP A 217 3.54 16.71 -0.31
CA TRP A 217 4.73 17.34 -0.90
C TRP A 217 4.80 18.84 -0.63
N GLN A 218 3.64 19.52 -0.69
CA GLN A 218 3.55 20.95 -0.37
C GLN A 218 3.82 21.21 1.11
N GLU A 219 3.42 20.31 2.00
CA GLU A 219 3.72 20.38 3.43
C GLU A 219 5.22 20.21 3.66
N ILE A 220 5.86 19.19 3.07
CA ILE A 220 7.30 18.98 3.13
C ILE A 220 8.05 20.22 2.63
N TYR A 221 7.66 20.74 1.46
CA TYR A 221 8.30 21.94 0.89
C TYR A 221 8.17 23.17 1.81
N ARG A 222 6.98 23.41 2.38
CA ARG A 222 6.74 24.51 3.32
C ARG A 222 7.63 24.41 4.55
N ASP A 223 7.73 23.23 5.11
CA ASP A 223 8.48 23.02 6.33
C ASP A 223 9.99 23.17 6.08
N ILE A 224 10.51 22.66 4.97
CA ILE A 224 11.90 22.89 4.56
C ILE A 224 12.18 24.39 4.38
N LYS A 225 11.26 25.11 3.71
CA LYS A 225 11.42 26.55 3.47
C LYS A 225 11.40 27.39 4.75
N ASN A 226 10.59 26.96 5.74
CA ASN A 226 10.40 27.71 6.98
C ASN A 226 11.33 27.22 8.12
N SER A 227 12.04 26.12 7.93
CA SER A 227 12.98 25.59 8.92
C SER A 227 14.20 26.48 9.06
N ARG A 228 14.61 26.73 10.30
CA ARG A 228 15.83 27.48 10.65
C ARG A 228 17.09 26.61 10.67
N SER A 229 16.89 25.29 10.67
CA SER A 229 17.99 24.31 10.69
C SER A 229 17.61 23.03 9.91
N ARG A 230 18.63 22.26 9.46
CA ARG A 230 18.40 20.94 8.83
C ARG A 230 17.66 19.94 9.75
N LYS A 231 17.87 20.03 11.07
CA LYS A 231 17.17 19.17 12.05
C LYS A 231 15.68 19.47 12.10
N GLU A 232 15.28 20.74 12.07
CA GLU A 232 13.86 21.14 12.02
C GLU A 232 13.17 20.76 10.71
N ALA A 233 13.91 20.69 9.60
CA ALA A 233 13.37 20.34 8.29
C ALA A 233 13.05 18.82 8.14
N ILE A 234 13.72 17.97 8.91
CA ILE A 234 13.68 16.51 8.78
C ILE A 234 12.89 15.86 9.93
N GLY A 235 12.82 16.51 11.06
CA GLY A 235 12.06 16.07 12.27
C GLY A 235 10.63 16.44 12.19
#